data_62b37118f88c1aa45ee79017cb722543
#
_entry.id   62b37118f88c1aa45ee79017cb722543
#
_cell.length_a   1.000
_cell.length_b   1.000
_cell.length_c   1.000
_cell.angle_alpha   90.00
_cell.angle_beta   90.00
_cell.angle_gamma   90.00
#
_symmetry.space_group_name_H-M   'P 1'
#
loop_
_entity.id
_entity.type
_entity.pdbx_description
1 polymer ?
#
loop_
_entity_poly.entity_id
_entity_poly.type
_entity_poly.pdbx_seq_one_letter_code
_entity_poly.pdbx_strand_id
1 'polypeptide(L)'
;MLTQKAHDEDFSLNEYAIGYLLRSGALSEEDLLSFRPSVCNRLDRNTSGIVAVGKSVAGLQELSKLFHDRTVHKFYRTIVLGHIEKGRTIEGYLVKDRDENRVRILKEPVPESQQIRTRYTPLGWASDGNPGHDLTMLEIELITGRSHQIRAHLSSIGHAVAGDPKYGIRKRNDYFRREYQVRRQLLHADQITFPAAEGCLEHLSGRTFRAPLPDDFRRVMEGEKIREICEMHPSD
;
A
#
# COMPACT_ATOMS: atom_id res chain seq x y z
N MET A 1 10.65 -9.66 -0.24
CA MET A 1 10.18 -10.39 0.95
C MET A 1 8.65 -10.31 0.98
N LEU A 2 7.97 -11.39 1.36
CA LEU A 2 6.51 -11.42 1.54
C LEU A 2 6.15 -10.95 2.95
N THR A 3 4.95 -10.41 3.14
CA THR A 3 4.45 -10.07 4.48
C THR A 3 4.19 -11.33 5.30
N GLN A 4 3.66 -12.37 4.65
CA GLN A 4 3.45 -13.71 5.20
C GLN A 4 3.95 -14.74 4.19
N LYS A 5 4.34 -15.92 4.66
CA LYS A 5 4.75 -17.04 3.79
C LYS A 5 3.64 -17.41 2.81
N ALA A 6 4.02 -17.72 1.57
CA ALA A 6 3.17 -18.40 0.60
C ALA A 6 3.48 -19.91 0.58
N HIS A 7 4.73 -20.29 0.87
CA HIS A 7 5.23 -21.66 0.99
C HIS A 7 6.10 -21.77 2.25
N ASP A 8 6.27 -22.94 2.80
CA ASP A 8 7.00 -23.17 4.08
C ASP A 8 8.46 -22.72 3.99
N GLU A 9 9.07 -22.78 2.83
CA GLU A 9 10.46 -22.36 2.57
C GLU A 9 10.64 -20.84 2.46
N ASP A 10 9.54 -20.07 2.34
CA ASP A 10 9.61 -18.63 2.20
C ASP A 10 10.07 -17.97 3.50
N PHE A 11 11.01 -17.04 3.40
CA PHE A 11 11.31 -16.10 4.47
C PHE A 11 10.41 -14.88 4.37
N SER A 12 9.56 -14.67 5.36
CA SER A 12 8.59 -13.57 5.37
C SER A 12 8.94 -12.49 6.37
N LEU A 13 8.25 -11.35 6.27
CA LEU A 13 8.37 -10.25 7.22
C LEU A 13 7.99 -10.70 8.64
N ASN A 14 7.13 -11.71 8.77
CA ASN A 14 6.73 -12.24 10.07
C ASN A 14 7.93 -12.88 10.79
N GLU A 15 8.72 -13.72 10.11
CA GLU A 15 9.94 -14.31 10.68
C GLU A 15 10.98 -13.23 10.98
N TYR A 16 11.11 -12.24 10.09
CA TYR A 16 12.00 -11.12 10.35
C TYR A 16 11.64 -10.34 11.61
N ALA A 17 10.33 -10.06 11.81
CA ALA A 17 9.84 -9.37 12.99
C ALA A 17 10.09 -10.18 14.27
N ILE A 18 9.84 -11.49 14.25
CA ILE A 18 10.15 -12.39 15.37
C ILE A 18 11.65 -12.33 15.70
N GLY A 19 12.51 -12.50 14.70
CA GLY A 19 13.95 -12.41 14.88
C GLY A 19 14.43 -11.06 15.40
N TYR A 20 13.79 -9.96 14.98
CA TYR A 20 14.06 -8.63 15.53
C TYR A 20 13.68 -8.51 17.00
N LEU A 21 12.48 -9.00 17.38
CA LEU A 21 12.00 -8.95 18.76
C LEU A 21 12.87 -9.78 19.71
N LEU A 22 13.33 -10.96 19.26
CA LEU A 22 14.28 -11.79 20.01
C LEU A 22 15.62 -11.06 20.21
N ARG A 23 16.21 -10.54 19.15
CA ARG A 23 17.50 -9.81 19.23
C ARG A 23 17.42 -8.54 20.07
N SER A 24 16.29 -7.87 20.10
CA SER A 24 16.09 -6.66 20.93
C SER A 24 15.76 -6.96 22.39
N GLY A 25 15.61 -8.23 22.77
CA GLY A 25 15.19 -8.63 24.11
C GLY A 25 13.72 -8.31 24.44
N ALA A 26 12.93 -7.91 23.43
CA ALA A 26 11.51 -7.64 23.60
C ALA A 26 10.65 -8.91 23.60
N LEU A 27 11.26 -10.07 23.32
CA LEU A 27 10.68 -11.41 23.33
C LEU A 27 11.78 -12.42 23.66
N SER A 28 11.44 -13.46 24.40
CA SER A 28 12.32 -14.61 24.69
C SER A 28 11.93 -15.83 23.85
N GLU A 29 12.80 -16.84 23.78
CA GLU A 29 12.47 -18.12 23.16
C GLU A 29 11.34 -18.85 23.92
N GLU A 30 11.27 -18.69 25.24
CA GLU A 30 10.22 -19.26 26.08
C GLU A 30 8.85 -18.65 25.74
N ASP A 31 8.80 -17.34 25.48
CA ASP A 31 7.55 -16.67 25.05
C ASP A 31 7.01 -17.26 23.75
N LEU A 32 7.89 -17.67 22.82
CA LEU A 32 7.50 -18.27 21.54
C LEU A 32 6.82 -19.63 21.67
N LEU A 33 6.96 -20.32 22.81
CA LEU A 33 6.25 -21.58 23.09
C LEU A 33 4.76 -21.35 23.31
N SER A 34 4.39 -20.19 23.84
CA SER A 34 3.00 -19.83 24.18
C SER A 34 2.36 -18.85 23.18
N PHE A 35 3.15 -17.99 22.54
CA PHE A 35 2.68 -16.95 21.64
C PHE A 35 3.69 -16.68 20.52
N ARG A 36 3.17 -16.52 19.30
CA ARG A 36 3.96 -16.07 18.14
C ARG A 36 3.50 -14.71 17.66
N PRO A 37 4.35 -13.67 17.66
CA PRO A 37 4.08 -12.40 17.03
C PRO A 37 3.63 -12.56 15.59
N SER A 38 2.69 -11.74 15.15
CA SER A 38 2.19 -11.80 13.79
C SER A 38 1.87 -10.42 13.23
N VAL A 39 1.96 -10.32 11.90
CA VAL A 39 1.58 -9.11 11.15
C VAL A 39 0.07 -8.94 11.16
N CYS A 40 -0.40 -7.70 11.36
CA CYS A 40 -1.83 -7.35 11.43
C CYS A 40 -2.36 -6.79 10.12
N ASN A 41 -1.49 -6.32 9.23
CA ASN A 41 -1.84 -5.91 7.88
C ASN A 41 -0.89 -6.53 6.85
N ARG A 42 -1.39 -6.70 5.63
CA ARG A 42 -0.62 -7.28 4.53
C ARG A 42 -0.35 -6.24 3.47
N LEU A 43 0.84 -6.31 2.89
CA LEU A 43 1.19 -5.61 1.66
C LEU A 43 1.32 -6.61 0.52
N ASP A 44 1.02 -6.18 -0.71
CA ASP A 44 1.32 -6.97 -1.90
C ASP A 44 2.83 -7.22 -2.00
N ARG A 45 3.24 -8.31 -2.67
CA ARG A 45 4.65 -8.53 -3.02
C ARG A 45 5.18 -7.28 -3.72
N ASN A 46 6.35 -6.80 -3.26
CA ASN A 46 7.03 -5.63 -3.80
C ASN A 46 6.36 -4.26 -3.49
N THR A 47 5.31 -4.22 -2.70
CA THR A 47 4.83 -2.97 -2.08
C THR A 47 5.66 -2.71 -0.83
N SER A 48 6.18 -1.49 -0.69
CA SER A 48 6.95 -1.06 0.47
C SER A 48 6.07 -0.31 1.48
N GLY A 49 6.61 -0.03 2.67
CA GLY A 49 5.97 0.82 3.66
C GLY A 49 5.62 0.11 4.97
N ILE A 50 4.64 0.65 5.70
CA ILE A 50 4.34 0.31 7.08
C ILE A 50 3.61 -1.03 7.17
N VAL A 51 4.12 -1.89 8.05
CA VAL A 51 3.43 -3.10 8.52
C VAL A 51 3.37 -3.07 10.04
N ALA A 52 2.19 -3.31 10.60
CA ALA A 52 1.99 -3.41 12.04
C ALA A 52 2.11 -4.88 12.49
N VAL A 53 2.79 -5.09 13.61
CA VAL A 53 3.01 -6.41 14.20
C VAL A 53 2.52 -6.40 15.66
N GLY A 54 1.67 -7.36 16.01
CA GLY A 54 1.29 -7.62 17.40
C GLY A 54 2.38 -8.42 18.09
N LYS A 55 2.96 -7.87 19.16
CA LYS A 55 4.05 -8.50 19.93
C LYS A 55 3.62 -9.16 21.25
N SER A 56 2.33 -9.15 21.53
CA SER A 56 1.69 -9.86 22.65
C SER A 56 0.32 -10.38 22.21
N VAL A 57 -0.25 -11.34 22.93
CA VAL A 57 -1.58 -11.90 22.61
C VAL A 57 -2.64 -10.80 22.55
N ALA A 58 -2.77 -10.00 23.60
CA ALA A 58 -3.74 -8.91 23.66
C ALA A 58 -3.49 -7.88 22.55
N GLY A 59 -2.24 -7.44 22.36
CA GLY A 59 -1.88 -6.48 21.32
C GLY A 59 -2.17 -7.00 19.91
N LEU A 60 -1.91 -8.28 19.63
CA LEU A 60 -2.23 -8.90 18.34
C LEU A 60 -3.74 -8.96 18.10
N GLN A 61 -4.51 -9.34 19.11
CA GLN A 61 -5.97 -9.43 19.02
C GLN A 61 -6.60 -8.05 18.77
N GLU A 62 -6.25 -7.05 19.56
CA GLU A 62 -6.78 -5.69 19.44
C GLU A 62 -6.35 -5.02 18.12
N LEU A 63 -5.05 -5.12 17.75
CA LEU A 63 -4.59 -4.61 16.45
C LEU A 63 -5.32 -5.29 15.29
N SER A 64 -5.43 -6.62 15.30
CA SER A 64 -6.11 -7.37 14.25
C SER A 64 -7.58 -6.95 14.12
N LYS A 65 -8.26 -6.70 15.25
CA LYS A 65 -9.62 -6.18 15.27
C LYS A 65 -9.71 -4.80 14.62
N LEU A 66 -8.84 -3.85 14.99
CA LEU A 66 -8.83 -2.50 14.41
C LEU A 66 -8.63 -2.53 12.88
N PHE A 67 -7.74 -3.40 12.38
CA PHE A 67 -7.53 -3.56 10.94
C PHE A 67 -8.70 -4.27 10.25
N HIS A 68 -9.31 -5.27 10.89
CA HIS A 68 -10.49 -5.99 10.38
C HIS A 68 -11.69 -5.06 10.27
N ASP A 69 -11.95 -4.28 11.31
CA ASP A 69 -13.08 -3.33 11.40
C ASP A 69 -12.85 -2.07 10.57
N ARG A 70 -11.64 -1.94 9.97
CA ARG A 70 -11.23 -0.81 9.11
C ARG A 70 -11.26 0.55 9.78
N THR A 71 -11.08 0.58 11.08
CA THR A 71 -11.00 1.82 11.87
C THR A 71 -9.62 2.47 11.78
N VAL A 72 -8.59 1.71 11.38
CA VAL A 72 -7.25 2.24 11.06
C VAL A 72 -7.26 2.86 9.67
N HIS A 73 -6.96 4.15 9.57
CA HIS A 73 -6.79 4.82 8.29
C HIS A 73 -5.43 4.47 7.68
N LYS A 74 -5.43 4.09 6.41
CA LYS A 74 -4.22 3.67 5.66
C LYS A 74 -4.07 4.53 4.44
N PHE A 75 -2.95 5.23 4.37
CA PHE A 75 -2.60 6.06 3.23
C PHE A 75 -1.40 5.47 2.50
N TYR A 76 -1.47 5.51 1.19
CA TYR A 76 -0.41 5.05 0.30
C TYR A 76 0.01 6.20 -0.60
N ARG A 77 1.28 6.19 -0.98
CA ARG A 77 1.77 7.02 -2.08
C ARG A 77 2.04 6.16 -3.30
N THR A 78 1.71 6.70 -4.47
CA THR A 78 1.91 6.00 -5.74
C THR A 78 2.16 7.01 -6.86
N ILE A 79 2.91 6.58 -7.88
CA ILE A 79 3.05 7.31 -9.14
C ILE A 79 2.28 6.53 -10.20
N VAL A 80 1.38 7.22 -10.90
CA VAL A 80 0.53 6.62 -11.94
C VAL A 80 0.81 7.26 -13.30
N LEU A 81 0.48 6.53 -14.35
CA LEU A 81 0.54 7.01 -15.72
C LEU A 81 -0.67 7.92 -16.02
N GLY A 82 -0.42 9.00 -16.75
CA GLY A 82 -1.42 9.99 -17.13
C GLY A 82 -1.59 11.10 -16.10
N HIS A 83 -2.29 12.16 -16.56
CA HIS A 83 -2.59 13.34 -15.76
C HIS A 83 -3.93 13.20 -15.03
N ILE A 84 -3.93 13.44 -13.72
CA ILE A 84 -5.13 13.48 -12.87
C ILE A 84 -5.17 14.85 -12.19
N GLU A 85 -6.16 15.66 -12.53
CA GLU A 85 -6.32 16.99 -11.94
C GLU A 85 -6.99 16.99 -10.56
N LYS A 86 -8.00 16.11 -10.38
CA LYS A 86 -8.89 16.17 -9.22
C LYS A 86 -8.95 14.85 -8.50
N GLY A 87 -8.91 14.94 -7.17
CA GLY A 87 -9.16 13.79 -6.32
C GLY A 87 -10.61 13.34 -6.36
N ARG A 88 -10.81 12.04 -6.19
CA ARG A 88 -12.15 11.46 -6.04
C ARG A 88 -12.11 10.09 -5.35
N THR A 89 -13.28 9.64 -4.93
CA THR A 89 -13.49 8.26 -4.52
C THR A 89 -13.98 7.44 -5.72
N ILE A 90 -13.33 6.32 -5.98
CA ILE A 90 -13.74 5.34 -6.97
C ILE A 90 -14.27 4.09 -6.27
N GLU A 91 -15.32 3.51 -6.86
CA GLU A 91 -16.00 2.32 -6.36
C GLU A 91 -16.12 1.28 -7.46
N GLY A 92 -16.24 0.02 -7.07
CA GLY A 92 -16.41 -1.08 -8.00
C GLY A 92 -16.48 -2.41 -7.28
N TYR A 93 -16.46 -3.48 -8.04
CA TYR A 93 -16.53 -4.85 -7.55
C TYR A 93 -15.31 -5.62 -8.03
N LEU A 94 -14.58 -6.18 -7.09
CA LEU A 94 -13.34 -6.91 -7.33
C LEU A 94 -13.64 -8.41 -7.40
N VAL A 95 -13.23 -9.03 -8.50
CA VAL A 95 -13.26 -10.49 -8.70
C VAL A 95 -11.84 -11.01 -8.81
N LYS A 96 -11.53 -12.09 -8.10
CA LYS A 96 -10.23 -12.74 -8.18
C LYS A 96 -10.21 -13.73 -9.33
N ASP A 97 -9.26 -13.53 -10.25
CA ASP A 97 -8.86 -14.53 -11.21
C ASP A 97 -7.82 -15.44 -10.55
N ARG A 98 -8.19 -16.69 -10.30
CA ARG A 98 -7.34 -17.64 -9.56
C ARG A 98 -6.19 -18.16 -10.42
N ASP A 99 -6.42 -18.32 -11.71
CA ASP A 99 -5.45 -18.92 -12.63
C ASP A 99 -4.31 -17.95 -12.94
N GLU A 100 -4.63 -16.67 -13.13
CA GLU A 100 -3.63 -15.64 -13.41
C GLU A 100 -3.08 -14.95 -12.15
N ASN A 101 -3.59 -15.29 -10.95
CA ASN A 101 -3.29 -14.58 -9.72
C ASN A 101 -3.46 -13.05 -9.89
N ARG A 102 -4.49 -12.66 -10.60
CA ARG A 102 -4.90 -11.28 -10.87
C ARG A 102 -6.27 -11.00 -10.28
N VAL A 103 -6.64 -9.72 -10.26
CA VAL A 103 -8.01 -9.31 -9.98
C VAL A 103 -8.52 -8.43 -11.12
N ARG A 104 -9.82 -8.51 -11.37
CA ARG A 104 -10.53 -7.63 -12.31
C ARG A 104 -11.52 -6.77 -11.55
N ILE A 105 -11.73 -5.55 -12.04
CA ILE A 105 -12.68 -4.61 -11.47
C ILE A 105 -13.89 -4.55 -12.41
N LEU A 106 -15.05 -4.74 -11.83
CA LEU A 106 -16.34 -4.68 -12.52
C LEU A 106 -17.15 -3.48 -12.00
N LYS A 107 -18.02 -2.94 -12.84
CA LYS A 107 -18.95 -1.86 -12.45
C LYS A 107 -20.14 -2.40 -11.70
N GLU A 108 -20.59 -3.61 -12.06
CA GLU A 108 -21.75 -4.29 -11.46
C GLU A 108 -21.31 -5.50 -10.63
N PRO A 109 -22.05 -5.84 -9.57
CA PRO A 109 -21.76 -7.01 -8.77
C PRO A 109 -22.02 -8.30 -9.53
N VAL A 110 -21.16 -9.29 -9.32
CA VAL A 110 -21.38 -10.68 -9.75
C VAL A 110 -21.19 -11.61 -8.54
N PRO A 111 -21.63 -12.87 -8.59
CA PRO A 111 -21.34 -13.84 -7.53
C PRO A 111 -19.84 -13.85 -7.17
N GLU A 112 -19.54 -13.95 -5.87
CA GLU A 112 -18.17 -13.90 -5.30
C GLU A 112 -17.42 -12.56 -5.46
N SER A 113 -17.99 -11.54 -6.10
CA SER A 113 -17.38 -10.22 -6.18
C SER A 113 -17.40 -9.50 -4.82
N GLN A 114 -16.38 -8.68 -4.58
CA GLN A 114 -16.25 -7.93 -3.35
C GLN A 114 -16.28 -6.44 -3.65
N GLN A 115 -17.19 -5.71 -3.03
CA GLN A 115 -17.23 -4.26 -3.16
C GLN A 115 -15.94 -3.64 -2.63
N ILE A 116 -15.41 -2.70 -3.40
CA ILE A 116 -14.19 -1.96 -3.09
C ILE A 116 -14.41 -0.45 -3.21
N ARG A 117 -13.68 0.29 -2.36
CA ARG A 117 -13.65 1.75 -2.36
C ARG A 117 -12.23 2.22 -2.17
N THR A 118 -11.80 3.15 -3.01
CA THR A 118 -10.46 3.77 -2.97
C THR A 118 -10.61 5.25 -3.20
N ARG A 119 -10.12 6.08 -2.28
CA ARG A 119 -10.03 7.53 -2.48
C ARG A 119 -8.63 7.88 -2.93
N TYR A 120 -8.51 8.76 -3.92
CA TYR A 120 -7.22 9.31 -4.29
C TYR A 120 -7.24 10.82 -4.37
N THR A 121 -6.09 11.43 -4.08
CA THR A 121 -5.84 12.86 -4.13
C THR A 121 -4.53 13.10 -4.88
N PRO A 122 -4.51 13.89 -5.97
CA PRO A 122 -3.28 14.27 -6.63
C PRO A 122 -2.41 15.12 -5.71
N LEU A 123 -1.12 14.77 -5.63
CA LEU A 123 -0.11 15.50 -4.87
C LEU A 123 0.86 16.27 -5.75
N GLY A 124 0.98 15.87 -7.02
CA GLY A 124 1.89 16.46 -7.97
C GLY A 124 1.78 15.79 -9.32
N TRP A 125 2.32 16.40 -10.34
CA TRP A 125 2.31 15.85 -11.69
C TRP A 125 3.53 16.32 -12.49
N ALA A 126 3.81 15.60 -13.56
CA ALA A 126 4.81 15.95 -14.56
C ALA A 126 4.28 15.67 -15.96
N SER A 127 4.66 16.53 -16.91
CA SER A 127 4.44 16.34 -18.33
C SER A 127 5.67 16.83 -19.08
N ASP A 128 6.10 16.07 -20.09
CA ASP A 128 7.15 16.47 -21.04
C ASP A 128 6.55 16.95 -22.36
N GLY A 129 5.22 17.10 -22.42
CA GLY A 129 4.46 17.50 -23.62
C GLY A 129 4.24 16.36 -24.61
N ASN A 130 4.76 15.17 -24.37
CA ASN A 130 4.54 14.01 -25.23
C ASN A 130 3.28 13.25 -24.80
N PRO A 131 2.35 12.94 -25.73
CA PRO A 131 1.14 12.20 -25.40
C PRO A 131 1.44 10.86 -24.70
N GLY A 132 0.78 10.63 -23.55
CA GLY A 132 0.93 9.41 -22.77
C GLY A 132 2.19 9.32 -21.92
N HIS A 133 2.95 10.41 -21.81
CA HIS A 133 4.11 10.48 -20.90
C HIS A 133 3.80 11.10 -19.56
N ASP A 134 2.68 11.75 -19.42
CA ASP A 134 2.27 12.36 -18.17
C ASP A 134 2.31 11.38 -17.00
N LEU A 135 2.66 11.91 -15.85
CA LEU A 135 2.68 11.18 -14.59
C LEU A 135 1.96 11.99 -13.50
N THR A 136 1.28 11.30 -12.62
CA THR A 136 0.70 11.93 -11.43
C THR A 136 1.14 11.17 -10.19
N MET A 137 1.60 11.91 -9.18
CA MET A 137 1.80 11.39 -7.83
C MET A 137 0.48 11.51 -7.08
N LEU A 138 0.04 10.42 -6.48
CA LEU A 138 -1.21 10.35 -5.73
C LEU A 138 -0.96 9.95 -4.27
N GLU A 139 -1.75 10.55 -3.38
CA GLU A 139 -2.10 9.95 -2.11
C GLU A 139 -3.36 9.09 -2.29
N ILE A 140 -3.33 7.89 -1.72
CA ILE A 140 -4.44 6.95 -1.77
C ILE A 140 -4.90 6.64 -0.35
N GLU A 141 -6.14 6.96 -0.03
CA GLU A 141 -6.80 6.43 1.17
C GLU A 141 -7.46 5.08 0.85
N LEU A 142 -6.96 4.02 1.48
CA LEU A 142 -7.45 2.66 1.26
C LEU A 142 -8.62 2.37 2.21
N ILE A 143 -9.85 2.65 1.77
CA ILE A 143 -11.09 2.46 2.54
C ILE A 143 -11.40 0.97 2.72
N THR A 144 -11.32 0.19 1.66
CA THR A 144 -11.35 -1.29 1.70
C THR A 144 -9.95 -1.83 1.37
N GLY A 145 -9.58 -3.01 1.86
CA GLY A 145 -8.23 -3.55 1.69
C GLY A 145 -8.23 -4.96 1.08
N ARG A 146 -8.48 -5.08 -0.23
CA ARG A 146 -8.42 -6.35 -0.95
C ARG A 146 -7.09 -6.50 -1.68
N SER A 147 -6.71 -7.75 -1.97
CA SER A 147 -5.47 -8.03 -2.71
C SER A 147 -5.45 -7.28 -4.03
N HIS A 148 -4.32 -6.65 -4.36
CA HIS A 148 -4.09 -5.84 -5.56
C HIS A 148 -5.09 -4.69 -5.77
N GLN A 149 -5.92 -4.32 -4.79
CA GLN A 149 -7.03 -3.38 -4.98
C GLN A 149 -6.59 -2.06 -5.61
N ILE A 150 -5.64 -1.35 -5.01
CA ILE A 150 -5.17 -0.04 -5.51
C ILE A 150 -4.70 -0.16 -6.96
N ARG A 151 -3.88 -1.17 -7.25
CA ARG A 151 -3.25 -1.40 -8.53
C ARG A 151 -4.27 -1.67 -9.64
N ALA A 152 -5.18 -2.61 -9.40
CA ALA A 152 -6.23 -2.94 -10.37
C ALA A 152 -7.25 -1.80 -10.50
N HIS A 153 -7.62 -1.13 -9.40
CA HIS A 153 -8.61 -0.06 -9.41
C HIS A 153 -8.11 1.16 -10.21
N LEU A 154 -6.86 1.61 -9.98
CA LEU A 154 -6.27 2.70 -10.76
C LEU A 154 -6.09 2.32 -12.23
N SER A 155 -5.66 1.10 -12.51
CA SER A 155 -5.55 0.60 -13.89
C SER A 155 -6.91 0.56 -14.60
N SER A 156 -8.00 0.21 -13.90
CA SER A 156 -9.36 0.14 -14.48
C SER A 156 -9.92 1.50 -14.92
N ILE A 157 -9.37 2.59 -14.38
CA ILE A 157 -9.72 3.96 -14.78
C ILE A 157 -8.68 4.60 -15.72
N GLY A 158 -7.75 3.79 -16.27
CA GLY A 158 -6.75 4.25 -17.25
C GLY A 158 -5.45 4.80 -16.64
N HIS A 159 -5.30 4.78 -15.32
CA HIS A 159 -4.15 5.34 -14.61
C HIS A 159 -3.36 4.24 -13.89
N ALA A 160 -2.72 3.36 -14.66
CA ALA A 160 -1.94 2.26 -14.12
C ALA A 160 -0.75 2.76 -13.28
N VAL A 161 -0.44 2.03 -12.20
CA VAL A 161 0.72 2.32 -11.35
C VAL A 161 2.01 2.13 -12.16
N ALA A 162 2.91 3.11 -12.11
CA ALA A 162 4.21 3.04 -12.76
C ALA A 162 5.05 1.87 -12.20
N GLY A 163 5.71 1.13 -13.09
CA GLY A 163 6.51 -0.03 -12.72
C GLY A 163 5.71 -1.29 -12.39
N ASP A 164 4.36 -1.27 -12.47
CA ASP A 164 3.54 -2.43 -12.12
C ASP A 164 3.65 -3.54 -13.17
N PRO A 165 4.21 -4.73 -12.82
CA PRO A 165 4.41 -5.80 -13.78
C PRO A 165 3.10 -6.51 -14.20
N LYS A 166 2.01 -6.35 -13.41
CA LYS A 166 0.73 -7.04 -13.67
C LYS A 166 -0.32 -6.15 -14.33
N TYR A 167 -0.43 -4.90 -13.88
CA TYR A 167 -1.48 -3.98 -14.29
C TYR A 167 -0.94 -2.77 -15.05
N GLY A 168 0.38 -2.63 -15.14
CA GLY A 168 1.06 -1.54 -15.84
C GLY A 168 1.20 -1.76 -17.35
N ILE A 169 1.73 -0.74 -18.03
CA ILE A 169 2.01 -0.75 -19.47
C ILE A 169 3.48 -1.16 -19.67
N ARG A 170 3.71 -2.29 -20.36
CA ARG A 170 5.05 -2.88 -20.55
C ARG A 170 6.08 -1.87 -21.08
N LYS A 171 5.76 -1.15 -22.14
CA LYS A 171 6.66 -0.15 -22.74
C LYS A 171 7.09 0.94 -21.75
N ARG A 172 6.15 1.42 -20.90
CA ARG A 172 6.46 2.39 -19.84
C ARG A 172 7.28 1.77 -18.73
N ASN A 173 6.99 0.54 -18.33
CA ASN A 173 7.77 -0.17 -17.33
C ASN A 173 9.21 -0.42 -17.78
N ASP A 174 9.44 -0.74 -19.06
CA ASP A 174 10.78 -0.90 -19.63
C ASP A 174 11.55 0.43 -19.62
N TYR A 175 10.88 1.55 -19.88
CA TYR A 175 11.43 2.89 -19.71
C TYR A 175 11.86 3.16 -18.26
N PHE A 176 10.95 3.00 -17.28
CA PHE A 176 11.27 3.22 -15.86
C PHE A 176 12.38 2.29 -15.35
N ARG A 177 12.44 1.07 -15.87
CA ARG A 177 13.52 0.13 -15.53
C ARG A 177 14.87 0.62 -16.01
N ARG A 178 14.95 1.10 -17.24
CA ARG A 178 16.19 1.56 -17.88
C ARG A 178 16.68 2.88 -17.26
N GLU A 179 15.80 3.86 -17.13
CA GLU A 179 16.16 5.21 -16.71
C GLU A 179 16.32 5.33 -15.18
N TYR A 180 15.43 4.68 -14.42
CA TYR A 180 15.35 4.86 -12.96
C TYR A 180 15.56 3.57 -12.17
N GLN A 181 15.88 2.46 -12.82
CA GLN A 181 16.07 1.15 -12.18
C GLN A 181 14.84 0.67 -11.39
N VAL A 182 13.65 1.11 -11.78
CA VAL A 182 12.38 0.68 -11.18
C VAL A 182 12.04 -0.73 -11.66
N ARG A 183 11.93 -1.67 -10.69
CA ARG A 183 11.66 -3.09 -10.96
C ARG A 183 10.37 -3.60 -10.31
N ARG A 184 9.59 -2.70 -9.75
CA ARG A 184 8.37 -3.00 -9.01
C ARG A 184 7.34 -1.89 -9.19
N GLN A 185 6.09 -2.15 -8.80
CA GLN A 185 5.09 -1.10 -8.70
C GLN A 185 5.55 0.02 -7.74
N LEU A 186 5.48 1.25 -8.19
CA LEU A 186 5.70 2.42 -7.34
C LEU A 186 4.45 2.64 -6.48
N LEU A 187 4.29 1.77 -5.47
CA LEU A 187 3.24 1.80 -4.47
C LEU A 187 3.87 1.62 -3.09
N HIS A 188 3.57 2.52 -2.17
CA HIS A 188 4.18 2.60 -0.85
C HIS A 188 3.12 2.88 0.21
N ALA A 189 3.03 2.03 1.24
CA ALA A 189 2.19 2.25 2.41
C ALA A 189 2.85 3.33 3.28
N ASP A 190 2.52 4.59 2.99
CA ASP A 190 3.18 5.79 3.51
C ASP A 190 2.80 6.09 4.95
N GLN A 191 1.51 5.95 5.27
CA GLN A 191 0.99 6.39 6.56
C GLN A 191 -0.09 5.46 7.10
N ILE A 192 -0.06 5.27 8.41
CA ILE A 192 -1.13 4.64 9.19
C ILE A 192 -1.53 5.59 10.31
N THR A 193 -2.85 5.87 10.45
CA THR A 193 -3.42 6.65 11.54
C THR A 193 -4.38 5.78 12.34
N PHE A 194 -4.12 5.67 13.63
CA PHE A 194 -4.95 4.89 14.55
C PHE A 194 -6.16 5.71 15.00
N PRO A 195 -7.33 5.07 15.19
CA PRO A 195 -8.49 5.71 15.82
C PRO A 195 -8.24 5.96 17.32
N ALA A 196 -9.22 6.52 18.03
CA ALA A 196 -9.27 6.39 19.46
C ALA A 196 -9.25 4.90 19.83
N ALA A 197 -8.35 4.51 20.73
CA ALA A 197 -8.16 3.15 21.18
C ALA A 197 -8.14 3.10 22.71
N GLU A 198 -8.54 1.97 23.24
CA GLU A 198 -8.60 1.71 24.68
C GLU A 198 -7.71 0.50 25.03
N GLY A 199 -7.60 0.17 26.30
CA GLY A 199 -6.91 -1.02 26.76
C GLY A 199 -5.42 -1.02 26.44
N CYS A 200 -4.89 -2.13 25.96
CA CYS A 200 -3.44 -2.25 25.72
C CYS A 200 -2.94 -1.41 24.54
N LEU A 201 -3.83 -0.89 23.71
CA LEU A 201 -3.51 -0.01 22.58
C LEU A 201 -3.80 1.48 22.83
N GLU A 202 -4.21 1.89 24.03
CA GLU A 202 -4.51 3.29 24.38
C GLU A 202 -3.36 4.23 23.98
N HIS A 203 -2.13 3.79 24.14
CA HIS A 203 -0.92 4.54 23.77
C HIS A 203 -0.78 4.80 22.26
N LEU A 204 -1.57 4.14 21.40
CA LEU A 204 -1.66 4.38 19.95
C LEU A 204 -2.82 5.30 19.57
N SER A 205 -3.69 5.68 20.52
CA SER A 205 -4.89 6.48 20.28
C SER A 205 -4.57 7.77 19.53
N GLY A 206 -5.18 7.97 18.37
CA GLY A 206 -4.99 9.14 17.51
C GLY A 206 -3.59 9.29 16.88
N ARG A 207 -2.67 8.36 17.11
CA ARG A 207 -1.30 8.47 16.60
C ARG A 207 -1.22 8.14 15.11
N THR A 208 -0.35 8.89 14.45
CA THR A 208 0.00 8.70 13.04
C THR A 208 1.45 8.27 12.92
N PHE A 209 1.70 7.23 12.14
CA PHE A 209 3.03 6.74 11.80
C PHE A 209 3.25 6.91 10.30
N ARG A 210 4.45 7.36 9.91
CA ARG A 210 4.84 7.55 8.51
C ARG A 210 6.11 6.78 8.19
N ALA A 211 6.18 6.24 6.97
CA ALA A 211 7.38 5.65 6.40
C ALA A 211 8.00 6.59 5.37
N PRO A 212 9.33 6.77 5.37
CA PRO A 212 9.98 7.60 4.35
C PRO A 212 9.83 6.96 2.96
N LEU A 213 9.64 7.80 1.93
CA LEU A 213 9.59 7.33 0.55
C LEU A 213 10.89 6.61 0.16
N PRO A 214 10.78 5.45 -0.52
CA PRO A 214 11.95 4.73 -1.02
C PRO A 214 12.70 5.48 -2.11
N ASP A 215 13.98 5.14 -2.31
CA ASP A 215 14.84 5.81 -3.29
C ASP A 215 14.36 5.69 -4.73
N ASP A 216 13.69 4.58 -5.10
CA ASP A 216 13.12 4.43 -6.44
C ASP A 216 12.01 5.45 -6.72
N PHE A 217 11.19 5.83 -5.71
CA PHE A 217 10.25 6.94 -5.84
C PHE A 217 10.97 8.27 -6.05
N ARG A 218 11.98 8.57 -5.22
CA ARG A 218 12.73 9.83 -5.32
C ARG A 218 13.41 9.98 -6.67
N ARG A 219 14.06 8.92 -7.18
CA ARG A 219 14.68 8.96 -8.51
C ARG A 219 13.71 9.30 -9.62
N VAL A 220 12.50 8.72 -9.58
CA VAL A 220 11.46 9.03 -10.58
C VAL A 220 10.92 10.44 -10.40
N MET A 221 10.64 10.87 -9.17
CA MET A 221 10.14 12.23 -8.90
C MET A 221 11.11 13.30 -9.37
N GLU A 222 12.41 13.13 -9.08
CA GLU A 222 13.46 14.06 -9.48
C GLU A 222 13.68 14.02 -10.99
N GLY A 223 13.85 12.84 -11.58
CA GLY A 223 14.12 12.65 -13.00
C GLY A 223 13.00 13.12 -13.91
N GLU A 224 11.76 12.82 -13.54
CA GLU A 224 10.57 13.27 -14.26
C GLU A 224 10.11 14.69 -13.87
N LYS A 225 10.78 15.30 -12.88
CA LYS A 225 10.44 16.63 -12.37
C LYS A 225 8.99 16.75 -11.91
N ILE A 226 8.52 15.73 -11.19
CA ILE A 226 7.17 15.76 -10.61
C ILE A 226 7.13 16.91 -9.60
N ARG A 227 6.37 17.95 -9.91
CA ARG A 227 6.17 19.10 -9.03
C ARG A 227 5.05 18.77 -8.06
N GLU A 228 5.36 18.76 -6.78
CA GLU A 228 4.32 18.66 -5.74
C GLU A 228 3.42 19.89 -5.83
N ILE A 229 2.12 19.65 -5.77
CA ILE A 229 1.13 20.71 -5.59
C ILE A 229 1.33 21.17 -4.15
N CYS A 230 1.89 22.37 -3.98
CA CYS A 230 1.96 22.99 -2.66
C CYS A 230 0.53 23.00 -2.12
N GLU A 231 0.29 22.35 -0.99
CA GLU A 231 -1.00 22.45 -0.29
C GLU A 231 -1.25 23.94 -0.05
N MET A 232 -2.07 24.53 -0.89
CA MET A 232 -2.79 25.72 -0.50
C MET A 232 -3.76 25.24 0.60
N HIS A 233 -3.32 25.31 1.84
CA HIS A 233 -4.25 25.31 2.95
C HIS A 233 -5.29 26.39 2.61
N PRO A 234 -6.57 26.08 2.51
CA PRO A 234 -7.56 27.12 2.58
C PRO A 234 -7.38 27.73 3.98
N SER A 235 -6.79 28.92 3.99
CA SER A 235 -6.86 29.79 5.16
C SER A 235 -8.33 30.14 5.34
N ASP A 236 -8.89 29.74 6.48
CA ASP A 236 -10.11 30.22 7.16
C ASP A 236 -11.44 30.19 6.37
#